data_0a5dec77101a3bca10422a489a3053f9
#
_entry.id   0a5dec77101a3bca10422a489a3053f9
#
_cell.length_a   1.000
_cell.length_b   1.000
_cell.length_c   1.000
_cell.angle_alpha   90.00
_cell.angle_beta   90.00
_cell.angle_gamma   90.00
#
_symmetry.space_group_name_H-M   'P 1'
#
loop_
_entity.id
_entity.type
_entity.pdbx_description
1 polymer ?
#
loop_
_entity_poly.entity_id
_entity_poly.type
_entity_poly.pdbx_seq_one_letter_code
_entity_poly.pdbx_strand_id
1 'polypeptide(L)'
;SIAAYWYRKAAEQGNARAQYNLANRYKKGEGVTQDYSLAFYWYQKAAKQGHEMAQYNLGRCYMEGKGVEKDVEEAKAWISRSAKKGYDKAIEYKKKQGW
;
A
#
# COMPACT_ATOMS: atom_id res chain seq x y z
N SER A 1 4.18 19.76 1.70
CA SER A 1 4.56 19.99 3.08
C SER A 1 5.98 19.49 3.35
N ILE A 2 6.55 19.95 4.46
CA ILE A 2 7.90 19.52 4.86
C ILE A 2 7.93 18.02 5.14
N ALA A 3 6.89 17.48 5.78
CA ALA A 3 6.82 16.05 6.07
C ALA A 3 6.81 15.23 4.78
N ALA A 4 6.02 15.65 3.79
CA ALA A 4 5.98 14.95 2.50
C ALA A 4 7.32 15.00 1.78
N TYR A 5 8.03 16.13 1.89
CA TYR A 5 9.36 16.28 1.31
C TYR A 5 10.34 15.24 1.87
N TRP A 6 10.39 15.10 3.21
CA TRP A 6 11.29 14.16 3.85
C TRP A 6 10.91 12.69 3.57
N TYR A 7 9.61 12.39 3.55
CA TYR A 7 9.14 11.04 3.19
C TYR A 7 9.54 10.70 1.77
N ARG A 8 9.41 11.66 0.84
CA ARG A 8 9.82 11.43 -0.55
C ARG A 8 11.32 11.15 -0.64
N LYS A 9 12.14 11.94 0.04
CA LYS A 9 13.59 11.73 0.04
C LYS A 9 13.95 10.34 0.54
N ALA A 10 13.41 9.93 1.68
CA ALA A 10 13.68 8.61 2.25
C ALA A 10 13.12 7.50 1.36
N ALA A 11 11.93 7.71 0.78
CA ALA A 11 11.30 6.73 -0.10
C ALA A 11 12.14 6.50 -1.36
N GLU A 12 12.67 7.57 -1.94
CA GLU A 12 13.53 7.48 -3.12
C GLU A 12 14.83 6.75 -2.84
N GLN A 13 15.26 6.74 -1.57
CA GLN A 13 16.45 6.01 -1.13
C GLN A 13 16.15 4.54 -0.80
N GLY A 14 14.92 4.11 -0.99
CA GLY A 14 14.54 2.71 -0.83
C GLY A 14 13.97 2.33 0.54
N ASN A 15 13.72 3.29 1.42
CA ASN A 15 13.17 3.01 2.74
C ASN A 15 11.69 2.61 2.63
N ALA A 16 11.38 1.35 2.96
CA ALA A 16 10.03 0.80 2.80
C ALA A 16 8.99 1.53 3.65
N ARG A 17 9.32 1.89 4.88
CA ARG A 17 8.38 2.60 5.75
C ARG A 17 8.07 3.99 5.20
N ALA A 18 9.09 4.68 4.69
CA ALA A 18 8.90 5.98 4.07
C ALA A 18 8.06 5.88 2.81
N GLN A 19 8.27 4.83 2.02
CA GLN A 19 7.46 4.56 0.82
C GLN A 19 6.00 4.34 1.20
N TYR A 20 5.75 3.55 2.23
CA TYR A 20 4.40 3.32 2.73
C TYR A 20 3.75 4.63 3.21
N ASN A 21 4.47 5.43 3.98
CA ASN A 21 3.96 6.70 4.49
C ASN A 21 3.67 7.68 3.35
N LEU A 22 4.56 7.74 2.35
CA LEU A 22 4.36 8.59 1.19
C LEU A 22 3.13 8.15 0.38
N ALA A 23 2.97 6.84 0.21
CA ALA A 23 1.79 6.30 -0.47
C ALA A 23 0.50 6.73 0.25
N ASN A 24 0.49 6.65 1.58
CA ASN A 24 -0.67 7.11 2.37
C ASN A 24 -0.97 8.59 2.15
N ARG A 25 0.06 9.42 2.03
CA ARG A 25 -0.11 10.85 1.77
C ARG A 25 -0.79 11.09 0.44
N TYR A 26 -0.34 10.38 -0.60
CA TYR A 26 -0.96 10.49 -1.92
C TYR A 26 -2.40 9.96 -1.92
N LYS A 27 -2.63 8.87 -1.22
CA LYS A 27 -3.98 8.28 -1.13
C LYS A 27 -4.97 9.25 -0.51
N LYS A 28 -4.55 9.96 0.54
CA LYS A 28 -5.42 10.87 1.30
C LYS A 28 -5.34 12.31 0.83
N GLY A 29 -4.32 12.68 0.09
CA GLY A 29 -4.09 14.06 -0.31
C GLY A 29 -3.58 14.91 0.85
N GLU A 30 -2.78 14.33 1.75
CA GLU A 30 -2.23 15.04 2.90
C GLU A 30 -0.84 15.58 2.59
N GLY A 31 -0.73 16.89 2.47
CA GLY A 31 0.53 17.57 2.15
C GLY A 31 0.95 17.45 0.69
N VAL A 32 0.19 16.74 -0.12
CA VAL A 32 0.39 16.58 -1.56
C VAL A 32 -0.99 16.48 -2.20
N THR A 33 -1.06 16.70 -3.52
CA THR A 33 -2.31 16.49 -4.26
C THR A 33 -2.64 15.00 -4.25
N GLN A 34 -3.88 14.66 -3.93
CA GLN A 34 -4.34 13.27 -3.93
C GLN A 34 -4.09 12.62 -5.30
N ASP A 35 -3.49 11.44 -5.29
CA ASP A 35 -3.16 10.72 -6.52
C ASP A 35 -3.08 9.22 -6.24
N TYR A 36 -4.12 8.49 -6.64
CA TYR A 36 -4.16 7.04 -6.41
C TYR A 36 -3.08 6.28 -7.19
N SER A 37 -2.71 6.75 -8.37
CA SER A 37 -1.65 6.10 -9.17
C SER A 37 -0.30 6.19 -8.48
N LEU A 38 0.02 7.34 -7.90
CA LEU A 38 1.26 7.50 -7.14
C LEU A 38 1.21 6.72 -5.83
N ALA A 39 0.04 6.67 -5.18
CA ALA A 39 -0.13 5.85 -3.98
C ALA A 39 0.14 4.37 -4.31
N PHE A 40 -0.44 3.87 -5.38
CA PHE A 40 -0.23 2.49 -5.83
C PHE A 40 1.26 2.23 -6.09
N TYR A 41 1.93 3.13 -6.80
CA TYR A 41 3.35 3.00 -7.13
C TYR A 41 4.21 2.82 -5.87
N TRP A 42 4.01 3.68 -4.86
CA TRP A 42 4.79 3.63 -3.64
C TRP A 42 4.41 2.44 -2.73
N TYR A 43 3.12 2.08 -2.67
CA TYR A 43 2.72 0.86 -1.97
C TYR A 43 3.39 -0.36 -2.58
N GLN A 44 3.45 -0.43 -3.90
CA GLN A 44 4.07 -1.56 -4.59
C GLN A 44 5.54 -1.69 -4.24
N LYS A 45 6.27 -0.57 -4.21
CA LYS A 45 7.69 -0.59 -3.84
C LYS A 45 7.89 -1.08 -2.42
N ALA A 46 7.13 -0.59 -1.47
CA ALA A 46 7.23 -1.00 -0.08
C ALA A 46 6.80 -2.47 0.11
N ALA A 47 5.73 -2.87 -0.58
CA ALA A 47 5.19 -4.23 -0.50
C ALA A 47 6.20 -5.26 -1.01
N LYS A 48 6.92 -4.94 -2.07
CA LYS A 48 7.94 -5.84 -2.63
C LYS A 48 9.11 -6.05 -1.67
N GLN A 49 9.33 -5.10 -0.76
CA GLN A 49 10.36 -5.23 0.29
C GLN A 49 9.85 -6.02 1.50
N GLY A 50 8.59 -6.46 1.47
CA GLY A 50 8.03 -7.26 2.54
C GLY A 50 7.28 -6.46 3.62
N HIS A 51 7.03 -5.18 3.40
CA HIS A 51 6.30 -4.35 4.36
C HIS A 51 4.83 -4.77 4.39
N GLU A 52 4.40 -5.41 5.47
CA GLU A 52 3.07 -6.05 5.54
C GLU A 52 1.92 -5.07 5.41
N MET A 53 2.01 -3.88 5.99
CA MET A 53 0.95 -2.88 5.85
C MET A 53 0.83 -2.39 4.42
N ALA A 54 1.96 -2.24 3.72
CA ALA A 54 1.96 -1.86 2.31
C ALA A 54 1.38 -2.98 1.44
N GLN A 55 1.68 -4.24 1.77
CA GLN A 55 1.12 -5.39 1.06
C GLN A 55 -0.40 -5.40 1.15
N TYR A 56 -0.94 -5.15 2.35
CA TYR A 56 -2.37 -5.07 2.55
C TYR A 56 -2.98 -3.93 1.73
N ASN A 57 -2.39 -2.73 1.81
CA ASN A 57 -2.90 -1.57 1.09
C ASN A 57 -2.78 -1.74 -0.43
N LEU A 58 -1.70 -2.37 -0.89
CA LEU A 58 -1.55 -2.70 -2.31
C LEU A 58 -2.67 -3.63 -2.76
N GLY A 59 -2.94 -4.67 -1.97
CA GLY A 59 -4.05 -5.58 -2.25
C GLY A 59 -5.39 -4.87 -2.31
N ARG A 60 -5.61 -3.90 -1.41
CA ARG A 60 -6.84 -3.11 -1.41
C ARG A 60 -6.93 -2.23 -2.66
N CYS A 61 -5.81 -1.71 -3.15
CA CYS A 61 -5.79 -0.96 -4.41
C CYS A 61 -6.29 -1.83 -5.56
N TYR A 62 -5.80 -3.06 -5.65
CA TYR A 62 -6.26 -3.99 -6.67
C TYR A 62 -7.73 -4.36 -6.50
N MET A 63 -8.17 -4.54 -5.25
CA MET A 63 -9.56 -4.92 -4.99
C MET A 63 -10.55 -3.83 -5.38
N GLU A 64 -10.15 -2.56 -5.15
CA GLU A 64 -11.03 -1.41 -5.38
C GLU A 64 -10.78 -0.73 -6.72
N GLY A 65 -9.74 -1.14 -7.44
CA GLY A 65 -9.38 -0.50 -8.71
C GLY A 65 -8.89 0.92 -8.54
N LYS A 66 -8.16 1.21 -7.46
CA LYS A 66 -7.64 2.55 -7.20
C LYS A 66 -6.17 2.65 -7.59
N GLY A 67 -5.89 3.45 -8.62
CA GLY A 67 -4.53 3.64 -9.13
C GLY A 67 -4.05 2.50 -10.00
N VAL A 68 -4.88 1.47 -10.19
CA VAL A 68 -4.58 0.30 -10.99
C VAL A 68 -5.91 -0.33 -11.38
N GLU A 69 -5.92 -1.08 -12.46
CA GLU A 69 -7.12 -1.83 -12.86
C GLU A 69 -7.45 -2.88 -11.81
N LYS A 70 -8.74 -3.01 -11.48
CA LYS A 70 -9.22 -3.98 -10.51
C LYS A 70 -8.77 -5.39 -10.90
N ASP A 71 -8.18 -6.10 -9.94
CA ASP A 71 -7.72 -7.48 -10.13
C ASP A 71 -7.84 -8.22 -8.81
N VAL A 72 -8.91 -9.01 -8.67
CA VAL A 72 -9.20 -9.73 -7.44
C VAL A 72 -8.13 -10.76 -7.11
N GLU A 73 -7.56 -11.42 -8.10
CA GLU A 73 -6.52 -12.43 -7.88
C GLU A 73 -5.24 -11.80 -7.33
N GLU A 74 -4.84 -10.66 -7.87
CA GLU A 74 -3.69 -9.91 -7.33
C GLU A 74 -3.98 -9.42 -5.92
N ALA A 75 -5.19 -8.91 -5.68
CA ALA A 75 -5.60 -8.45 -4.36
C ALA A 75 -5.45 -9.57 -3.33
N LYS A 76 -5.96 -10.75 -3.68
CA LYS A 76 -5.93 -11.92 -2.82
C LYS A 76 -4.49 -12.34 -2.52
N ALA A 77 -3.62 -12.35 -3.53
CA ALA A 77 -2.22 -12.73 -3.36
C ALA A 77 -1.49 -11.79 -2.39
N TRP A 78 -1.65 -10.48 -2.57
CA TRP A 78 -0.95 -9.51 -1.71
C TRP A 78 -1.51 -9.50 -0.29
N ILE A 79 -2.83 -9.56 -0.13
CA ILE A 79 -3.45 -9.58 1.20
C ILE A 79 -3.08 -10.87 1.93
N SER A 80 -2.98 -12.00 1.22
CA SER A 80 -2.55 -13.26 1.82
C SER A 80 -1.12 -13.20 2.33
N ARG A 81 -0.22 -12.54 1.60
CA ARG A 81 1.16 -12.33 2.07
C ARG A 81 1.21 -11.50 3.34
N SER A 82 0.40 -10.44 3.39
CA SER A 82 0.30 -9.58 4.56
C SER A 82 -0.22 -10.37 5.76
N ALA A 83 -1.28 -11.16 5.57
CA ALA A 83 -1.86 -11.98 6.62
C ALA A 83 -0.86 -13.02 7.14
N LYS A 84 -0.08 -13.61 6.24
CA LYS A 84 0.94 -14.59 6.61
C LYS A 84 2.02 -13.98 7.50
N LYS A 85 2.26 -12.69 7.36
CA LYS A 85 3.20 -11.97 8.24
C LYS A 85 2.57 -11.57 9.57
N GLY A 86 1.27 -11.84 9.75
CA GLY A 86 0.58 -11.58 11.01
C GLY A 86 -0.12 -10.24 11.10
N TYR A 87 -0.28 -9.53 9.99
CA TYR A 87 -0.96 -8.24 10.02
C TYR A 87 -2.47 -8.44 10.23
N ASP A 88 -2.97 -7.98 11.37
CA ASP A 88 -4.34 -8.24 11.81
C ASP A 88 -5.40 -7.78 10.80
N LYS A 89 -5.23 -6.61 10.20
CA LYS A 89 -6.20 -6.10 9.22
C LYS A 89 -6.32 -7.02 8.02
N ALA A 90 -5.20 -7.60 7.57
CA ALA A 90 -5.21 -8.53 6.45
C ALA A 90 -5.88 -9.85 6.82
N ILE A 91 -5.61 -10.34 8.03
CA ILE A 91 -6.25 -11.57 8.53
C ILE A 91 -7.76 -11.38 8.59
N GLU A 92 -8.21 -10.26 9.17
CA GLU A 92 -9.63 -9.95 9.27
C GLU A 92 -10.29 -9.79 7.90
N TYR A 93 -9.60 -9.12 6.99
CA TYR A 93 -10.12 -8.92 5.64
C TYR A 93 -10.33 -10.25 4.92
N LYS A 94 -9.37 -11.16 5.03
CA LYS A 94 -9.50 -12.50 4.43
C LYS A 94 -10.69 -13.25 4.98
N LYS A 95 -10.89 -13.18 6.30
CA LYS A 95 -12.05 -13.82 6.95
C LYS A 95 -13.36 -13.28 6.40
N LYS A 96 -13.47 -11.96 6.26
CA LYS A 96 -14.67 -11.31 5.74
C LYS A 96 -14.96 -11.71 4.29
N GLN A 97 -13.90 -11.92 3.51
CA GLN A 97 -14.04 -12.30 2.11
C GLN A 97 -14.26 -13.81 1.94
N GLY A 98 -14.03 -14.60 2.97
CA GLY A 98 -14.09 -16.05 2.86
C GLY A 98 -12.88 -16.64 2.16
N TRP A 99 -11.76 -15.96 2.25
CA TRP A 99 -10.51 -16.40 1.61
C TRP A 99 -9.67 -17.33 2.46
#